data_42a6ce7fc3705aa97aa5f1c67cdde235
#
_entry.id   42a6ce7fc3705aa97aa5f1c67cdde235
#
_cell.length_a   1.000
_cell.length_b   1.000
_cell.length_c   1.000
_cell.angle_alpha   90.00
_cell.angle_beta   90.00
_cell.angle_gamma   90.00
#
_symmetry.space_group_name_H-M   'P 1'
#
loop_
_entity.id
_entity.type
_entity.pdbx_description
1 polymer ?
#
loop_
_entity_poly.entity_id
_entity_poly.type
_entity_poly.pdbx_seq_one_letter_code
_entity_poly.pdbx_strand_id
1 'polypeptide(L)'
;MGPRGAHIKIIAKIENQEGLNNYDEILSAADGIMVARRDLGMEIEPEKVFIAQKWMIEKANVAAKPVITAFQMLESMVSNIRPTRAEASDVANAVLDGTDAVTLSRESSHGMYPIETVTIMSKICMEAERCYNYKRQYNDIRSFTPHPVSTAEAIAVSAVGTVNEINIDLIIVVTDTGNICRLISKYKPQVPIFACCVSN
;
A
#
# COMPACT_ATOMS: atom_id res chain seq x y z
N MET A 1 -22.36 13.41 -1.84
CA MET A 1 -22.72 12.31 -2.78
C MET A 1 -24.13 11.74 -2.52
N GLY A 2 -24.73 11.94 -1.38
CA GLY A 2 -26.06 11.45 -1.03
C GLY A 2 -26.15 9.92 -0.90
N PRO A 3 -27.35 9.37 -0.62
CA PRO A 3 -27.51 7.93 -0.35
C PRO A 3 -27.06 7.01 -1.51
N ARG A 4 -27.21 7.47 -2.76
CA ARG A 4 -26.80 6.69 -3.94
C ARG A 4 -25.29 6.56 -4.12
N GLY A 5 -24.51 7.41 -3.47
CA GLY A 5 -23.04 7.39 -3.54
C GLY A 5 -22.35 6.74 -2.35
N ALA A 6 -23.09 6.19 -1.39
CA ALA A 6 -22.52 5.63 -0.16
C ALA A 6 -21.56 4.43 -0.40
N HIS A 7 -21.70 3.75 -1.56
CA HIS A 7 -20.83 2.64 -1.94
C HIS A 7 -19.51 3.07 -2.64
N ILE A 8 -19.39 4.35 -3.01
CA ILE A 8 -18.20 4.87 -3.70
C ILE A 8 -17.09 5.06 -2.69
N LYS A 9 -15.94 4.43 -2.96
CA LYS A 9 -14.76 4.52 -2.12
C LYS A 9 -13.99 5.82 -2.40
N ILE A 10 -13.47 6.43 -1.34
CA ILE A 10 -12.72 7.69 -1.39
C ILE A 10 -11.28 7.41 -0.99
N ILE A 11 -10.35 7.67 -1.92
CA ILE A 11 -8.92 7.68 -1.65
C ILE A 11 -8.48 9.14 -1.50
N ALA A 12 -8.04 9.51 -0.31
CA ALA A 12 -7.55 10.86 -0.03
C ALA A 12 -6.11 11.02 -0.51
N LYS A 13 -5.88 12.04 -1.34
CA LYS A 13 -4.56 12.38 -1.87
C LYS A 13 -3.87 13.36 -0.91
N ILE A 14 -2.73 12.97 -0.36
CA ILE A 14 -1.91 13.82 0.53
C ILE A 14 -0.79 14.45 -0.28
N GLU A 15 -0.83 15.77 -0.41
CA GLU A 15 0.03 16.51 -1.34
C GLU A 15 0.60 17.83 -0.78
N ASN A 16 0.29 18.17 0.47
CA ASN A 16 0.76 19.40 1.10
C ASN A 16 0.97 19.24 2.60
N GLN A 17 1.57 20.26 3.24
CA GLN A 17 1.86 20.26 4.67
C GLN A 17 0.58 20.18 5.53
N GLU A 18 -0.52 20.79 5.10
CA GLU A 18 -1.78 20.75 5.83
C GLU A 18 -2.36 19.33 5.86
N GLY A 19 -2.28 18.61 4.74
CA GLY A 19 -2.65 17.20 4.67
C GLY A 19 -1.80 16.30 5.58
N LEU A 20 -0.51 16.60 5.74
CA LEU A 20 0.35 15.89 6.70
C LEU A 20 -0.03 16.21 8.15
N ASN A 21 -0.32 17.47 8.47
CA ASN A 21 -0.70 17.88 9.82
C ASN A 21 -2.03 17.26 10.27
N ASN A 22 -2.97 17.09 9.35
CA ASN A 22 -4.31 16.53 9.59
C ASN A 22 -4.41 15.05 9.17
N TYR A 23 -3.28 14.37 8.96
CA TYR A 23 -3.24 13.03 8.37
C TYR A 23 -4.11 12.01 9.10
N ASP A 24 -4.08 12.01 10.42
CA ASP A 24 -4.81 11.02 11.24
C ASP A 24 -6.34 11.18 11.09
N GLU A 25 -6.83 12.40 11.00
CA GLU A 25 -8.24 12.68 10.76
C GLU A 25 -8.65 12.31 9.33
N ILE A 26 -7.82 12.64 8.35
CA ILE A 26 -8.02 12.26 6.95
C ILE A 26 -7.99 10.75 6.80
N LEU A 27 -7.00 10.06 7.39
CA LEU A 27 -6.90 8.61 7.37
C LEU A 27 -8.12 7.96 8.00
N SER A 28 -8.65 8.51 9.09
CA SER A 28 -9.88 8.01 9.72
C SER A 28 -11.09 8.12 8.80
N ALA A 29 -11.26 9.23 8.10
CA ALA A 29 -12.42 9.55 7.26
C ALA A 29 -12.39 8.89 5.88
N ALA A 30 -11.20 8.70 5.27
CA ALA A 30 -11.03 8.15 3.93
C ALA A 30 -11.08 6.62 3.92
N ASP A 31 -11.36 6.02 2.76
CA ASP A 31 -11.27 4.57 2.55
C ASP A 31 -9.84 4.11 2.22
N GLY A 32 -8.98 5.01 1.75
CA GLY A 32 -7.57 4.78 1.45
C GLY A 32 -6.81 6.08 1.28
N ILE A 33 -5.50 5.98 1.13
CA ILE A 33 -4.59 7.13 1.01
C ILE A 33 -3.77 7.02 -0.27
N MET A 34 -3.50 8.19 -0.88
CA MET A 34 -2.50 8.31 -1.94
C MET A 34 -1.42 9.30 -1.51
N VAL A 35 -0.18 8.85 -1.51
CA VAL A 35 1.01 9.66 -1.26
C VAL A 35 1.42 10.34 -2.57
N ALA A 36 1.13 11.63 -2.71
CA ALA A 36 1.38 12.42 -3.93
C ALA A 36 2.74 13.12 -3.86
N ARG A 37 3.81 12.36 -4.12
CA ARG A 37 5.20 12.78 -3.86
C ARG A 37 5.63 14.04 -4.59
N ARG A 38 5.21 14.20 -5.87
CA ARG A 38 5.58 15.36 -6.69
C ARG A 38 5.05 16.67 -6.08
N ASP A 39 3.78 16.68 -5.75
CA ASP A 39 3.12 17.87 -5.25
C ASP A 39 3.60 18.17 -3.81
N LEU A 40 3.75 17.10 -3.01
CA LEU A 40 4.31 17.20 -1.66
C LEU A 40 5.73 17.76 -1.65
N GLY A 41 6.58 17.37 -2.61
CA GLY A 41 7.96 17.88 -2.74
C GLY A 41 8.07 19.34 -3.17
N MET A 42 6.96 19.97 -3.58
CA MET A 42 6.90 21.43 -3.80
C MET A 42 6.47 22.20 -2.55
N GLU A 43 5.84 21.51 -1.60
CA GLU A 43 5.25 22.10 -0.39
C GLU A 43 6.12 21.90 0.87
N ILE A 44 6.92 20.83 0.91
CA ILE A 44 7.86 20.53 2.00
C ILE A 44 9.27 20.36 1.46
N GLU A 45 10.27 20.39 2.35
CA GLU A 45 11.66 20.18 1.96
C GLU A 45 11.83 18.79 1.31
N PRO A 46 12.49 18.70 0.14
CA PRO A 46 12.64 17.46 -0.61
C PRO A 46 13.20 16.29 0.20
N GLU A 47 14.11 16.57 1.12
CA GLU A 47 14.71 15.59 2.03
C GLU A 47 13.73 15.02 3.07
N LYS A 48 12.56 15.63 3.24
CA LYS A 48 11.52 15.14 4.14
C LYS A 48 10.47 14.27 3.45
N VAL A 49 10.41 14.30 2.13
CA VAL A 49 9.37 13.57 1.36
C VAL A 49 9.41 12.08 1.62
N PHE A 50 10.61 11.46 1.64
CA PHE A 50 10.74 10.02 1.89
C PHE A 50 10.34 9.64 3.32
N ILE A 51 10.58 10.52 4.30
CA ILE A 51 10.17 10.30 5.69
C ILE A 51 8.64 10.35 5.79
N ALA A 52 8.02 11.35 5.16
CA ALA A 52 6.56 11.49 5.09
C ALA A 52 5.91 10.27 4.40
N GLN A 53 6.50 9.78 3.30
CA GLN A 53 6.05 8.57 2.61
C GLN A 53 6.03 7.37 3.57
N LYS A 54 7.14 7.06 4.21
CA LYS A 54 7.26 5.92 5.13
C LYS A 54 6.25 6.01 6.28
N TRP A 55 6.15 7.16 6.90
CA TRP A 55 5.23 7.42 8.00
C TRP A 55 3.76 7.27 7.59
N MET A 56 3.37 7.80 6.41
CA MET A 56 2.00 7.67 5.90
C MET A 56 1.66 6.21 5.58
N ILE A 57 2.58 5.47 4.95
CA ILE A 57 2.40 4.05 4.62
C ILE A 57 2.24 3.23 5.90
N GLU A 58 3.11 3.42 6.88
CA GLU A 58 3.06 2.70 8.17
C GLU A 58 1.70 2.90 8.86
N LYS A 59 1.25 4.14 9.01
CA LYS A 59 -0.04 4.45 9.63
C LYS A 59 -1.24 3.88 8.86
N ALA A 60 -1.22 3.96 7.52
CA ALA A 60 -2.26 3.39 6.69
C ALA A 60 -2.33 1.86 6.84
N ASN A 61 -1.20 1.17 6.86
CA ASN A 61 -1.11 -0.26 7.09
C ASN A 61 -1.65 -0.65 8.47
N VAL A 62 -1.29 0.08 9.53
CA VAL A 62 -1.82 -0.15 10.89
C VAL A 62 -3.33 0.06 10.93
N ALA A 63 -3.86 1.05 10.20
CA ALA A 63 -5.29 1.31 10.08
C ALA A 63 -6.04 0.31 9.17
N ALA A 64 -5.34 -0.64 8.55
CA ALA A 64 -5.87 -1.57 7.54
C ALA A 64 -6.55 -0.85 6.37
N LYS A 65 -5.99 0.28 5.94
CA LYS A 65 -6.47 1.06 4.79
C LYS A 65 -5.45 1.01 3.66
N PRO A 66 -5.88 0.84 2.40
CA PRO A 66 -4.97 0.77 1.27
C PRO A 66 -4.21 2.08 1.10
N VAL A 67 -2.93 1.98 0.78
CA VAL A 67 -2.05 3.11 0.51
C VAL A 67 -1.38 2.96 -0.85
N ILE A 68 -1.43 4.03 -1.63
CA ILE A 68 -0.90 4.11 -2.98
C ILE A 68 0.24 5.11 -3.00
N THR A 69 1.43 4.72 -3.48
CA THR A 69 2.53 5.65 -3.73
C THR A 69 2.50 6.11 -5.19
N ALA A 70 2.43 7.42 -5.38
CA ALA A 70 2.16 8.03 -6.67
C ALA A 70 3.20 9.09 -7.07
N PHE A 71 3.37 9.24 -8.39
CA PHE A 71 4.21 10.22 -9.08
C PHE A 71 5.71 10.03 -8.94
N GLN A 72 6.42 10.44 -9.98
CA GLN A 72 7.88 10.38 -10.09
C GLN A 72 8.44 8.98 -9.80
N MET A 73 7.76 7.95 -10.33
CA MET A 73 8.20 6.56 -10.15
C MET A 73 9.25 6.17 -11.20
N LEU A 74 8.92 6.30 -12.49
CA LEU A 74 9.79 6.02 -13.63
C LEU A 74 9.75 7.18 -14.64
N GLU A 75 9.82 8.42 -14.17
CA GLU A 75 9.59 9.65 -14.94
C GLU A 75 10.48 9.75 -16.19
N SER A 76 11.73 9.25 -16.14
CA SER A 76 12.63 9.24 -17.30
C SER A 76 12.09 8.40 -18.46
N MET A 77 11.20 7.45 -18.20
CA MET A 77 10.58 6.60 -19.22
C MET A 77 9.49 7.32 -20.03
N VAL A 78 9.17 8.56 -19.72
CA VAL A 78 8.39 9.41 -20.64
C VAL A 78 9.08 9.52 -22.00
N SER A 79 10.40 9.61 -22.02
CA SER A 79 11.22 9.75 -23.25
C SER A 79 12.25 8.65 -23.47
N ASN A 80 12.52 7.81 -22.47
CA ASN A 80 13.51 6.75 -22.56
C ASN A 80 12.88 5.37 -22.37
N ILE A 81 13.36 4.38 -23.13
CA ILE A 81 12.84 3.00 -23.04
C ILE A 81 13.24 2.28 -21.74
N ARG A 82 14.20 2.82 -21.00
CA ARG A 82 14.67 2.26 -19.73
C ARG A 82 14.72 3.34 -18.67
N PRO A 83 14.36 3.02 -17.43
CA PRO A 83 14.47 3.95 -16.31
C PRO A 83 15.92 4.12 -15.88
N THR A 84 16.17 5.15 -15.11
CA THR A 84 17.42 5.29 -14.37
C THR A 84 17.48 4.25 -13.22
N ARG A 85 18.71 3.94 -12.78
CA ARG A 85 18.91 3.05 -11.63
C ARG A 85 18.28 3.65 -10.35
N ALA A 86 18.31 4.96 -10.19
CA ALA A 86 17.74 5.64 -9.04
C ALA A 86 16.21 5.46 -8.99
N GLU A 87 15.52 5.62 -10.13
CA GLU A 87 14.08 5.40 -10.22
C GLU A 87 13.69 3.95 -9.95
N ALA A 88 14.42 2.97 -10.50
CA ALA A 88 14.17 1.57 -10.21
C ALA A 88 14.34 1.25 -8.71
N SER A 89 15.34 1.85 -8.05
CA SER A 89 15.54 1.70 -6.61
C SER A 89 14.45 2.40 -5.81
N ASP A 90 13.94 3.52 -6.27
CA ASP A 90 12.85 4.26 -5.61
C ASP A 90 11.54 3.48 -5.64
N VAL A 91 11.17 2.89 -6.79
CA VAL A 91 10.02 1.98 -6.89
C VAL A 91 10.18 0.80 -5.93
N ALA A 92 11.34 0.15 -5.92
CA ALA A 92 11.60 -0.95 -5.01
C ALA A 92 11.46 -0.54 -3.54
N ASN A 93 11.98 0.64 -3.16
CA ASN A 93 11.84 1.16 -1.81
C ASN A 93 10.37 1.42 -1.43
N ALA A 94 9.54 1.96 -2.33
CA ALA A 94 8.12 2.14 -2.06
C ALA A 94 7.42 0.79 -1.75
N VAL A 95 7.76 -0.26 -2.49
CA VAL A 95 7.26 -1.64 -2.21
C VAL A 95 7.75 -2.12 -0.85
N LEU A 96 9.05 -1.96 -0.55
CA LEU A 96 9.66 -2.38 0.72
C LEU A 96 9.15 -1.57 1.92
N ASP A 97 8.67 -0.34 1.71
CA ASP A 97 7.99 0.46 2.73
C ASP A 97 6.59 -0.09 3.07
N GLY A 98 6.04 -0.97 2.23
CA GLY A 98 4.76 -1.63 2.46
C GLY A 98 3.57 -0.97 1.76
N THR A 99 3.80 -0.18 0.70
CA THR A 99 2.71 0.34 -0.14
C THR A 99 1.91 -0.79 -0.77
N ASP A 100 0.59 -0.61 -0.94
CA ASP A 100 -0.28 -1.61 -1.56
C ASP A 100 -0.30 -1.50 -3.09
N ALA A 101 -0.01 -0.31 -3.60
CA ALA A 101 0.11 -0.06 -5.03
C ALA A 101 1.09 1.07 -5.32
N VAL A 102 1.67 1.04 -6.51
CA VAL A 102 2.42 2.15 -7.12
C VAL A 102 1.69 2.59 -8.39
N THR A 103 1.71 3.88 -8.70
CA THR A 103 1.04 4.40 -9.90
C THR A 103 1.99 5.10 -10.83
N LEU A 104 1.77 4.90 -12.12
CA LEU A 104 2.34 5.69 -13.21
C LEU A 104 1.39 6.85 -13.55
N SER A 105 1.92 7.90 -14.12
CA SER A 105 1.18 9.08 -14.54
C SER A 105 1.55 9.45 -15.98
N ARG A 106 2.47 10.41 -16.16
CA ARG A 106 2.91 10.85 -17.47
C ARG A 106 3.61 9.75 -18.26
N GLU A 107 4.28 8.86 -17.60
CA GLU A 107 5.02 7.73 -18.16
C GLU A 107 4.13 6.84 -19.04
N SER A 108 2.86 6.68 -18.66
CA SER A 108 1.88 5.87 -19.41
C SER A 108 0.89 6.72 -20.21
N SER A 109 0.57 7.97 -19.77
CA SER A 109 -0.44 8.82 -20.44
C SER A 109 0.12 9.64 -21.59
N HIS A 110 1.39 10.05 -21.54
CA HIS A 110 2.05 10.89 -22.52
C HIS A 110 3.39 10.32 -22.97
N GLY A 111 3.89 9.28 -22.30
CA GLY A 111 5.18 8.66 -22.57
C GLY A 111 5.22 7.96 -23.93
N MET A 112 6.42 7.85 -24.48
CA MET A 112 6.68 7.14 -25.75
C MET A 112 6.65 5.62 -25.58
N TYR A 113 6.79 5.10 -24.35
CA TYR A 113 6.99 3.68 -24.05
C TYR A 113 6.04 3.18 -22.94
N PRO A 114 4.70 3.33 -23.07
CA PRO A 114 3.77 3.02 -21.99
C PRO A 114 3.75 1.54 -21.60
N ILE A 115 3.85 0.64 -22.59
CA ILE A 115 3.83 -0.82 -22.36
C ILE A 115 5.11 -1.27 -21.65
N GLU A 116 6.24 -0.80 -22.11
CA GLU A 116 7.56 -1.07 -21.53
C GLU A 116 7.63 -0.54 -20.09
N THR A 117 7.08 0.63 -19.84
CA THR A 117 7.06 1.25 -18.51
C THR A 117 6.26 0.40 -17.52
N VAL A 118 5.05 -0.03 -17.89
CA VAL A 118 4.25 -0.93 -17.04
C VAL A 118 4.94 -2.27 -16.82
N THR A 119 5.56 -2.82 -17.89
CA THR A 119 6.28 -4.09 -17.81
C THR A 119 7.48 -3.99 -16.86
N ILE A 120 8.25 -2.92 -16.94
CA ILE A 120 9.42 -2.69 -16.07
C ILE A 120 8.96 -2.45 -14.64
N MET A 121 7.92 -1.62 -14.42
CA MET A 121 7.34 -1.40 -13.10
C MET A 121 6.95 -2.73 -12.43
N SER A 122 6.22 -3.58 -13.14
CA SER A 122 5.81 -4.90 -12.66
C SER A 122 7.02 -5.77 -12.27
N LYS A 123 8.07 -5.79 -13.10
CA LYS A 123 9.29 -6.56 -12.80
C LYS A 123 9.99 -6.05 -11.55
N ILE A 124 10.10 -4.73 -11.38
CA ILE A 124 10.72 -4.15 -10.19
C ILE A 124 9.92 -4.51 -8.94
N CYS A 125 8.59 -4.39 -8.98
CA CYS A 125 7.71 -4.76 -7.86
C CYS A 125 7.89 -6.23 -7.48
N MET A 126 7.86 -7.15 -8.45
CA MET A 126 8.05 -8.58 -8.19
C MET A 126 9.41 -8.90 -7.57
N GLU A 127 10.49 -8.26 -8.02
CA GLU A 127 11.82 -8.46 -7.42
C GLU A 127 11.90 -7.86 -6.00
N ALA A 128 11.29 -6.70 -5.77
CA ALA A 128 11.23 -6.10 -4.44
C ALA A 128 10.43 -6.98 -3.46
N GLU A 129 9.31 -7.55 -3.89
CA GLU A 129 8.50 -8.47 -3.08
C GLU A 129 9.25 -9.74 -2.66
N ARG A 130 10.18 -10.25 -3.49
CA ARG A 130 11.05 -11.38 -3.13
C ARG A 130 12.00 -11.07 -1.97
N CYS A 131 12.35 -9.79 -1.81
CA CYS A 131 13.21 -9.31 -0.73
C CYS A 131 12.43 -8.78 0.48
N TYR A 132 11.09 -8.79 0.40
CA TYR A 132 10.24 -8.24 1.45
C TYR A 132 10.30 -9.10 2.72
N ASN A 133 10.56 -8.47 3.86
CA ASN A 133 10.62 -9.18 5.14
C ASN A 133 9.23 -9.24 5.79
N TYR A 134 8.42 -10.19 5.36
CA TYR A 134 7.05 -10.41 5.83
C TYR A 134 6.95 -10.58 7.35
N LYS A 135 7.87 -11.35 7.96
CA LYS A 135 7.89 -11.59 9.41
C LYS A 135 8.17 -10.32 10.20
N ARG A 136 9.09 -9.47 9.73
CA ARG A 136 9.35 -8.17 10.34
C ARG A 136 8.12 -7.26 10.24
N GLN A 137 7.55 -7.13 9.05
CA GLN A 137 6.38 -6.29 8.81
C GLN A 137 5.17 -6.73 9.65
N TYR A 138 4.93 -8.03 9.76
CA TYR A 138 3.92 -8.57 10.67
C TYR A 138 4.13 -8.11 12.12
N ASN A 139 5.36 -8.21 12.63
CA ASN A 139 5.68 -7.82 14.00
C ASN A 139 5.52 -6.30 14.20
N ASP A 140 5.96 -5.50 13.23
CA ASP A 140 5.85 -4.03 13.29
C ASP A 140 4.38 -3.60 13.33
N ILE A 141 3.55 -4.09 12.39
CA ILE A 141 2.11 -3.78 12.36
C ILE A 141 1.43 -4.23 13.66
N ARG A 142 1.75 -5.43 14.17
CA ARG A 142 1.20 -5.94 15.42
C ARG A 142 1.57 -5.05 16.61
N SER A 143 2.83 -4.58 16.67
CA SER A 143 3.30 -3.75 17.80
C SER A 143 2.67 -2.36 17.80
N PHE A 144 2.37 -1.79 16.63
CA PHE A 144 1.73 -0.48 16.49
C PHE A 144 0.19 -0.53 16.52
N THR A 145 -0.40 -1.73 16.45
CA THR A 145 -1.86 -1.87 16.51
C THR A 145 -2.36 -1.62 17.95
N PRO A 146 -3.27 -0.64 18.15
CA PRO A 146 -3.79 -0.32 19.48
C PRO A 146 -4.52 -1.49 20.13
N HIS A 147 -4.32 -1.68 21.43
CA HIS A 147 -5.01 -2.70 22.24
C HIS A 147 -6.09 -2.05 23.13
N PRO A 148 -7.18 -2.79 23.48
CA PRO A 148 -7.50 -4.15 23.05
C PRO A 148 -7.98 -4.24 21.60
N VAL A 149 -7.59 -5.31 20.89
CA VAL A 149 -8.06 -5.58 19.52
C VAL A 149 -9.41 -6.31 19.54
N SER A 150 -10.14 -6.25 18.41
CA SER A 150 -11.37 -7.03 18.23
C SER A 150 -11.08 -8.53 18.13
N THR A 151 -12.10 -9.39 18.40
CA THR A 151 -11.97 -10.84 18.22
C THR A 151 -11.57 -11.21 16.79
N ALA A 152 -12.15 -10.55 15.79
CA ALA A 152 -11.81 -10.79 14.38
C ALA A 152 -10.33 -10.44 14.09
N GLU A 153 -9.83 -9.35 14.65
CA GLU A 153 -8.43 -8.97 14.50
C GLU A 153 -7.49 -9.92 15.22
N ALA A 154 -7.84 -10.38 16.42
CA ALA A 154 -7.06 -11.39 17.15
C ALA A 154 -6.93 -12.70 16.35
N ILE A 155 -8.02 -13.12 15.69
CA ILE A 155 -8.01 -14.30 14.79
C ILE A 155 -7.11 -14.04 13.58
N ALA A 156 -7.20 -12.85 12.96
CA ALA A 156 -6.37 -12.48 11.82
C ALA A 156 -4.87 -12.49 12.18
N VAL A 157 -4.51 -11.91 13.32
CA VAL A 157 -3.13 -11.93 13.84
C VAL A 157 -2.65 -13.37 14.03
N SER A 158 -3.48 -14.23 14.65
CA SER A 158 -3.12 -15.62 14.89
C SER A 158 -2.93 -16.40 13.58
N ALA A 159 -3.81 -16.18 12.61
CA ALA A 159 -3.71 -16.83 11.28
C ALA A 159 -2.41 -16.48 10.57
N VAL A 160 -2.04 -15.18 10.52
CA VAL A 160 -0.78 -14.76 9.88
C VAL A 160 0.44 -15.18 10.72
N GLY A 161 0.33 -15.16 12.05
CA GLY A 161 1.36 -15.71 12.94
C GLY A 161 1.65 -17.18 12.63
N THR A 162 0.62 -17.99 12.40
CA THR A 162 0.76 -19.41 12.01
C THR A 162 1.49 -19.55 10.66
N VAL A 163 1.17 -18.72 9.67
CA VAL A 163 1.88 -18.71 8.36
C VAL A 163 3.39 -18.46 8.54
N ASN A 164 3.76 -17.60 9.48
CA ASN A 164 5.17 -17.29 9.74
C ASN A 164 5.94 -18.39 10.47
N GLU A 165 5.26 -19.38 11.07
CA GLU A 165 5.89 -20.44 11.87
C GLU A 165 5.89 -21.81 11.15
N ILE A 166 4.95 -22.06 10.23
CA ILE A 166 4.85 -23.32 9.51
C ILE A 166 4.67 -23.07 8.01
N ASN A 167 5.09 -24.00 7.16
CA ASN A 167 4.92 -23.91 5.72
C ASN A 167 3.42 -24.06 5.36
N ILE A 168 2.85 -22.97 4.86
CA ILE A 168 1.48 -22.88 4.38
C ILE A 168 1.53 -22.25 2.99
N ASP A 169 0.77 -22.78 2.05
CA ASP A 169 0.70 -22.28 0.68
C ASP A 169 -0.47 -21.33 0.44
N LEU A 170 -1.51 -21.39 1.29
CA LEU A 170 -2.76 -20.65 1.09
C LEU A 170 -3.51 -20.47 2.41
N ILE A 171 -4.12 -19.30 2.59
CA ILE A 171 -5.11 -19.05 3.63
C ILE A 171 -6.50 -19.07 2.98
N ILE A 172 -7.38 -19.98 3.42
CA ILE A 172 -8.78 -20.04 2.98
C ILE A 172 -9.65 -19.40 4.07
N VAL A 173 -10.48 -18.43 3.67
CA VAL A 173 -11.34 -17.68 4.59
C VAL A 173 -12.78 -17.77 4.11
N VAL A 174 -13.66 -18.30 4.96
CA VAL A 174 -15.11 -18.23 4.74
C VAL A 174 -15.63 -16.93 5.36
N THR A 175 -16.30 -16.10 4.57
CA THR A 175 -16.73 -14.77 5.00
C THR A 175 -17.95 -14.28 4.23
N ASP A 176 -18.83 -13.53 4.91
CA ASP A 176 -20.00 -12.91 4.28
C ASP A 176 -19.67 -11.51 3.73
N THR A 177 -18.82 -10.75 4.45
CA THR A 177 -18.56 -9.32 4.15
C THR A 177 -17.15 -9.03 3.64
N GLY A 178 -16.22 -10.01 3.69
CA GLY A 178 -14.81 -9.82 3.38
C GLY A 178 -13.99 -9.12 4.50
N ASN A 179 -14.60 -8.72 5.59
CA ASN A 179 -13.90 -7.95 6.63
C ASN A 179 -12.72 -8.72 7.25
N ILE A 180 -12.88 -10.01 7.50
CA ILE A 180 -11.80 -10.84 8.05
C ILE A 180 -10.64 -10.98 7.05
N CYS A 181 -10.92 -11.05 5.75
CA CYS A 181 -9.88 -11.08 4.70
C CYS A 181 -9.05 -9.78 4.70
N ARG A 182 -9.72 -8.63 4.86
CA ARG A 182 -9.06 -7.34 4.98
C ARG A 182 -8.15 -7.28 6.21
N LEU A 183 -8.61 -7.79 7.35
CA LEU A 183 -7.82 -7.85 8.57
C LEU A 183 -6.62 -8.79 8.45
N ILE A 184 -6.76 -9.94 7.78
CA ILE A 184 -5.63 -10.83 7.48
C ILE A 184 -4.65 -10.15 6.55
N SER A 185 -5.12 -9.51 5.48
CA SER A 185 -4.29 -8.77 4.52
C SER A 185 -3.52 -7.62 5.16
N LYS A 186 -4.07 -6.95 6.18
CA LYS A 186 -3.39 -5.93 6.98
C LYS A 186 -2.02 -6.40 7.47
N TYR A 187 -1.92 -7.64 7.93
CA TYR A 187 -0.71 -8.22 8.50
C TYR A 187 0.25 -8.80 7.45
N LYS A 188 -0.01 -8.52 6.15
CA LYS A 188 0.88 -8.83 5.01
C LYS A 188 1.37 -10.29 5.03
N PRO A 189 0.50 -11.32 4.99
CA PRO A 189 0.95 -12.70 4.89
C PRO A 189 1.74 -12.94 3.60
N GLN A 190 2.73 -13.82 3.65
CA GLN A 190 3.54 -14.19 2.49
C GLN A 190 2.76 -15.02 1.45
N VAL A 191 1.64 -15.60 1.85
CA VAL A 191 0.82 -16.50 1.03
C VAL A 191 -0.49 -15.81 0.61
N PRO A 192 -1.09 -16.23 -0.51
CA PRO A 192 -2.36 -15.68 -0.94
C PRO A 192 -3.50 -15.98 0.02
N ILE A 193 -4.50 -15.10 0.03
CA ILE A 193 -5.74 -15.23 0.79
C ILE A 193 -6.86 -15.55 -0.20
N PHE A 194 -7.50 -16.72 -0.07
CA PHE A 194 -8.65 -17.12 -0.87
C PHE A 194 -9.94 -16.90 -0.07
N ALA A 195 -10.74 -15.92 -0.49
CA ALA A 195 -12.00 -15.59 0.16
C ALA A 195 -13.15 -16.42 -0.44
N CYS A 196 -13.81 -17.24 0.37
CA CYS A 196 -15.05 -17.92 0.03
C CYS A 196 -16.21 -17.09 0.57
N CYS A 197 -16.91 -16.37 -0.30
CA CYS A 197 -18.11 -15.63 0.08
C CYS A 197 -19.33 -16.50 -0.14
N VAL A 198 -20.18 -16.61 0.88
CA VAL A 198 -21.51 -17.19 0.75
C VAL A 198 -22.40 -16.07 0.23
N SER A 199 -22.64 -16.08 -1.08
CA SER A 199 -23.61 -15.15 -1.68
C SER A 199 -25.02 -15.65 -1.36
N ASN A 200 -25.83 -14.78 -0.75
CA ASN A 200 -27.28 -14.93 -0.76
C ASN A 200 -27.83 -14.43 -2.08
#